data_661baa3e24af466d0cbd28c8ba9e7dee
#
_entry.id   661baa3e24af466d0cbd28c8ba9e7dee
#
_cell.length_a   1.000
_cell.length_b   1.000
_cell.length_c   1.000
_cell.angle_alpha   90.00
_cell.angle_beta   90.00
_cell.angle_gamma   90.00
#
_symmetry.space_group_name_H-M   'P 1'
#
loop_
_entity.id
_entity.type
_entity.pdbx_description
1 polymer ?
#
loop_
_entity_poly.entity_id
_entity_poly.type
_entity_poly.pdbx_seq_one_letter_code
_entity_poly.pdbx_strand_id
1 'polypeptide(L)'
;MPARYGSDLIVDLMKVLGIEYVALNPGSSFRGIHDSLVNYESGRQPNPEIILCCHEEIAVAVAHGYAKATGKIMPAIVHNVVGLQHASMAIYNAWCDRTPIMVMGGTGPMNSSKRRPWIDWIHTAQVQGNLVRDFVKWDDQPFGIEAIPS
;
A
#
# COMPACT_ATOMS: atom_id res chain seq x y z
N MET A 1 -16.62 -9.49 -11.90
CA MET A 1 -16.88 -10.68 -11.04
C MET A 1 -17.03 -10.22 -9.60
N PRO A 2 -17.73 -10.93 -8.71
CA PRO A 2 -17.73 -10.57 -7.29
C PRO A 2 -16.34 -10.79 -6.68
N ALA A 3 -15.98 -9.96 -5.70
CA ALA A 3 -14.72 -10.12 -4.95
C ALA A 3 -14.66 -11.51 -4.28
N ARG A 4 -13.51 -12.18 -4.42
CA ARG A 4 -13.24 -13.50 -3.81
C ARG A 4 -12.21 -13.40 -2.69
N TYR A 5 -11.36 -12.39 -2.76
CA TYR A 5 -10.25 -12.18 -1.85
C TYR A 5 -10.32 -10.79 -1.24
N GLY A 6 -9.71 -10.60 -0.08
CA GLY A 6 -9.60 -9.26 0.53
C GLY A 6 -8.86 -8.26 -0.36
N SER A 7 -7.92 -8.73 -1.18
CA SER A 7 -7.23 -7.90 -2.17
C SER A 7 -8.15 -7.39 -3.28
N ASP A 8 -9.16 -8.17 -3.68
CA ASP A 8 -10.17 -7.70 -4.65
C ASP A 8 -11.00 -6.56 -4.07
N LEU A 9 -11.37 -6.66 -2.78
CA LEU A 9 -12.07 -5.60 -2.08
C LEU A 9 -11.24 -4.31 -2.02
N ILE A 10 -9.94 -4.41 -1.80
CA ILE A 10 -9.04 -3.24 -1.83
C ILE A 10 -9.05 -2.58 -3.20
N VAL A 11 -9.01 -3.37 -4.28
CA VAL A 11 -9.10 -2.84 -5.66
C VAL A 11 -10.45 -2.17 -5.92
N ASP A 12 -11.55 -2.77 -5.46
CA ASP A 12 -12.87 -2.15 -5.57
C ASP A 12 -12.96 -0.82 -4.82
N LEU A 13 -12.39 -0.73 -3.62
CA LEU A 13 -12.32 0.53 -2.86
C LEU A 13 -11.47 1.58 -3.58
N MET A 14 -10.33 1.20 -4.15
CA MET A 14 -9.51 2.11 -4.97
C MET A 14 -10.33 2.70 -6.13
N LYS A 15 -11.14 1.87 -6.80
CA LYS A 15 -12.04 2.34 -7.87
C LYS A 15 -13.10 3.32 -7.36
N VAL A 16 -13.73 3.00 -6.24
CA VAL A 16 -14.73 3.89 -5.61
C VAL A 16 -14.11 5.23 -5.23
N LEU A 17 -12.87 5.24 -4.78
CA LEU A 17 -12.11 6.45 -4.46
C LEU A 17 -11.56 7.19 -5.68
N GLY A 18 -11.78 6.67 -6.89
CA GLY A 18 -11.31 7.28 -8.12
C GLY A 18 -9.80 7.25 -8.30
N ILE A 19 -9.14 6.26 -7.73
CA ILE A 19 -7.70 6.05 -7.89
C ILE A 19 -7.40 5.58 -9.32
N GLU A 20 -6.59 6.34 -10.03
CA GLU A 20 -6.22 6.07 -11.43
C GLU A 20 -4.91 5.27 -11.54
N TYR A 21 -3.98 5.51 -10.63
CA TYR A 21 -2.63 4.92 -10.64
C TYR A 21 -2.21 4.42 -9.28
N VAL A 22 -1.34 3.42 -9.27
CA VAL A 22 -0.68 2.88 -8.08
C VAL A 22 0.81 2.77 -8.36
N ALA A 23 1.64 3.47 -7.61
CA ALA A 23 3.09 3.33 -7.70
C ALA A 23 3.58 2.21 -6.78
N LEU A 24 4.44 1.32 -7.27
CA LEU A 24 4.99 0.25 -6.45
C LEU A 24 6.39 -0.19 -6.89
N ASN A 25 7.19 -0.60 -5.90
CA ASN A 25 8.35 -1.45 -6.11
C ASN A 25 7.92 -2.89 -5.82
N PRO A 26 8.07 -3.85 -6.77
CA PRO A 26 7.54 -5.21 -6.59
C PRO A 26 8.05 -5.88 -5.33
N GLY A 27 7.12 -6.47 -4.58
CA GLY A 27 7.43 -7.17 -3.34
C GLY A 27 6.43 -8.28 -3.03
N SER A 28 6.91 -9.43 -2.57
CA SER A 28 6.08 -10.61 -2.30
C SER A 28 5.08 -10.41 -1.16
N SER A 29 5.29 -9.42 -0.29
CA SER A 29 4.41 -9.16 0.86
C SER A 29 3.02 -8.62 0.48
N PHE A 30 2.88 -8.01 -0.69
CA PHE A 30 1.61 -7.52 -1.21
C PHE A 30 1.19 -8.20 -2.53
N ARG A 31 1.67 -9.41 -2.76
CA ARG A 31 1.38 -10.19 -3.96
C ARG A 31 -0.12 -10.28 -4.27
N GLY A 32 -0.97 -10.47 -3.24
CA GLY A 32 -2.41 -10.52 -3.43
C GLY A 32 -2.98 -9.25 -4.06
N ILE A 33 -2.55 -8.06 -3.59
CA ILE A 33 -3.00 -6.78 -4.17
C ILE A 33 -2.50 -6.64 -5.61
N HIS A 34 -1.24 -6.99 -5.87
CA HIS A 34 -0.69 -6.97 -7.23
C HIS A 34 -1.47 -7.90 -8.16
N ASP A 35 -1.72 -9.14 -7.74
CA ASP A 35 -2.48 -10.10 -8.53
C ASP A 35 -3.92 -9.61 -8.80
N SER A 36 -4.56 -8.97 -7.84
CA SER A 36 -5.90 -8.39 -8.03
C SER A 36 -5.88 -7.18 -8.96
N LEU A 37 -4.89 -6.29 -8.84
CA LEU A 37 -4.75 -5.15 -9.78
C LEU A 37 -4.62 -5.61 -11.23
N VAL A 38 -3.95 -6.75 -11.47
CA VAL A 38 -3.70 -7.26 -12.82
C VAL A 38 -4.86 -8.13 -13.33
N ASN A 39 -5.45 -8.97 -12.49
CA ASN A 39 -6.33 -10.06 -12.93
C ASN A 39 -7.80 -9.91 -12.49
N TYR A 40 -8.08 -9.08 -11.49
CA TYR A 40 -9.43 -8.93 -11.00
C TYR A 40 -10.18 -7.87 -11.80
N GLU A 41 -11.25 -8.28 -12.44
CA GLU A 41 -12.14 -7.40 -13.19
C GLU A 41 -13.50 -7.29 -12.47
N SER A 42 -13.84 -6.11 -12.01
CA SER A 42 -15.15 -5.79 -11.46
C SER A 42 -15.73 -4.53 -12.08
N GLY A 43 -17.03 -4.58 -12.37
CA GLY A 43 -17.74 -3.42 -12.88
C GLY A 43 -17.26 -2.98 -14.28
N ARG A 44 -17.52 -1.70 -14.59
CA ARG A 44 -17.16 -1.08 -15.88
C ARG A 44 -15.88 -0.25 -15.83
N GLN A 45 -15.42 0.06 -14.63
CA GLN A 45 -14.21 0.88 -14.46
C GLN A 45 -12.97 -0.01 -14.54
N PRO A 46 -11.92 0.44 -15.23
CA PRO A 46 -10.64 -0.27 -15.23
C PRO A 46 -10.01 -0.27 -13.83
N ASN A 47 -9.14 -1.23 -13.60
CA ASN A 47 -8.30 -1.22 -12.41
C ASN A 47 -7.32 -0.06 -12.47
N PRO A 48 -6.85 0.45 -11.31
CA PRO A 48 -5.73 1.39 -11.29
C PRO A 48 -4.52 0.86 -12.06
N GLU A 49 -3.91 1.72 -12.87
CA GLU A 49 -2.71 1.37 -13.62
C GLU A 49 -1.48 1.31 -12.71
N ILE A 50 -0.65 0.29 -12.88
CA ILE A 50 0.56 0.11 -12.08
C ILE A 50 1.70 0.92 -12.68
N ILE A 51 2.28 1.82 -11.89
CA ILE A 51 3.54 2.50 -12.18
C ILE A 51 4.66 1.72 -11.49
N LEU A 52 5.43 0.99 -12.28
CA LEU A 52 6.54 0.19 -11.79
C LEU A 52 7.72 1.08 -11.40
N CYS A 53 8.16 0.97 -10.16
CA CYS A 53 9.30 1.70 -9.61
C CYS A 53 10.41 0.72 -9.21
N CYS A 54 11.66 1.20 -9.24
CA CYS A 54 12.83 0.40 -8.89
C CYS A 54 13.22 0.50 -7.40
N HIS A 55 12.51 1.33 -6.63
CA HIS A 55 12.76 1.55 -5.21
C HIS A 55 11.53 2.15 -4.54
N GLU A 56 11.32 1.87 -3.26
CA GLU A 56 10.13 2.34 -2.53
C GLU A 56 10.10 3.86 -2.35
N GLU A 57 11.27 4.46 -2.13
CA GLU A 57 11.38 5.92 -2.07
C GLU A 57 10.92 6.57 -3.38
N ILE A 58 11.25 5.97 -4.53
CA ILE A 58 10.80 6.44 -5.85
C ILE A 58 9.28 6.32 -5.95
N ALA A 59 8.69 5.21 -5.53
CA ALA A 59 7.24 5.02 -5.57
C ALA A 59 6.50 6.10 -4.77
N VAL A 60 6.97 6.39 -3.56
CA VAL A 60 6.38 7.44 -2.71
C VAL A 60 6.63 8.83 -3.31
N ALA A 61 7.82 9.10 -3.87
CA ALA A 61 8.12 10.38 -4.53
C ALA A 61 7.25 10.60 -5.78
N VAL A 62 6.97 9.56 -6.55
CA VAL A 62 6.02 9.62 -7.69
C VAL A 62 4.61 9.96 -7.21
N ALA A 63 4.13 9.28 -6.17
CA ALA A 63 2.82 9.56 -5.57
C ALA A 63 2.73 11.01 -5.04
N HIS A 64 3.79 11.48 -4.38
CA HIS A 64 3.91 12.86 -3.90
C HIS A 64 3.85 13.87 -5.05
N GLY A 65 4.65 13.67 -6.10
CA GLY A 65 4.67 14.55 -7.29
C GLY A 65 3.32 14.56 -8.01
N TYR A 66 2.69 13.40 -8.16
CA TYR A 66 1.36 13.28 -8.76
C TYR A 66 0.31 14.08 -7.98
N ALA A 67 0.29 13.94 -6.66
CA ALA A 67 -0.66 14.67 -5.82
C ALA A 67 -0.44 16.20 -5.91
N LYS A 68 0.81 16.66 -5.95
CA LYS A 68 1.12 18.10 -6.15
C LYS A 68 0.66 18.61 -7.50
N ALA A 69 0.81 17.82 -8.55
CA ALA A 69 0.48 18.25 -9.91
C ALA A 69 -1.02 18.20 -10.22
N THR A 70 -1.74 17.23 -9.62
CA THR A 70 -3.14 16.94 -10.01
C THR A 70 -4.17 17.25 -8.92
N GLY A 71 -3.74 17.35 -7.66
CA GLY A 71 -4.63 17.40 -6.50
C GLY A 71 -5.30 16.05 -6.16
N LYS A 72 -4.93 14.96 -6.85
CA LYS A 72 -5.49 13.62 -6.63
C LYS A 72 -4.50 12.76 -5.84
N ILE A 73 -5.03 11.80 -5.08
CA ILE A 73 -4.21 10.84 -4.34
C ILE A 73 -3.79 9.69 -5.27
N MET A 74 -2.53 9.30 -5.17
CA MET A 74 -1.98 8.08 -5.74
C MET A 74 -1.43 7.22 -4.59
N PRO A 75 -1.89 5.97 -4.43
CA PRO A 75 -1.27 5.04 -3.49
C PRO A 75 0.15 4.66 -3.92
N ALA A 76 1.05 4.59 -2.94
CA ALA A 76 2.34 3.94 -3.08
C ALA A 76 2.32 2.63 -2.27
N ILE A 77 2.64 1.50 -2.91
CA ILE A 77 2.70 0.21 -2.24
C ILE A 77 4.15 -0.18 -2.03
N VAL A 78 4.51 -0.45 -0.77
CA VAL A 78 5.87 -0.71 -0.34
C VAL A 78 5.98 -2.08 0.34
N HIS A 79 7.16 -2.68 0.28
CA HIS A 79 7.40 -3.95 0.97
C HIS A 79 7.26 -3.80 2.49
N ASN A 80 6.86 -4.87 3.18
CA ASN A 80 6.76 -4.88 4.63
C ASN A 80 8.14 -4.61 5.26
N VAL A 81 8.13 -3.91 6.37
CA VAL A 81 9.30 -3.43 7.14
C VAL A 81 10.32 -2.70 6.28
N VAL A 82 11.09 -3.41 5.45
CA VAL A 82 12.21 -2.83 4.69
C VAL A 82 11.75 -1.77 3.68
N GLY A 83 10.63 -1.99 3.01
CA GLY A 83 10.09 -1.01 2.06
C GLY A 83 9.60 0.25 2.75
N LEU A 84 8.96 0.13 3.92
CA LEU A 84 8.57 1.29 4.71
C LEU A 84 9.79 2.06 5.23
N GLN A 85 10.87 1.35 5.62
CA GLN A 85 12.14 1.96 6.01
C GLN A 85 12.76 2.74 4.86
N HIS A 86 12.82 2.16 3.66
CA HIS A 86 13.33 2.83 2.46
C HIS A 86 12.46 4.04 2.04
N ALA A 87 11.15 3.96 2.24
CA ALA A 87 10.21 5.02 1.87
C ALA A 87 10.12 6.16 2.91
N SER A 88 10.63 5.96 4.13
CA SER A 88 10.36 6.87 5.24
C SER A 88 10.76 8.32 4.96
N MET A 89 11.90 8.55 4.30
CA MET A 89 12.32 9.90 3.94
C MET A 89 11.39 10.57 2.92
N ALA A 90 10.92 9.82 1.93
CA ALA A 90 9.96 10.36 0.96
C ALA A 90 8.59 10.65 1.60
N ILE A 91 8.15 9.84 2.57
CA ILE A 91 6.95 10.10 3.37
C ILE A 91 7.12 11.40 4.17
N TYR A 92 8.28 11.58 4.81
CA TYR A 92 8.60 12.81 5.53
C TYR A 92 8.61 14.03 4.61
N ASN A 93 9.12 13.93 3.40
CA ASN A 93 9.08 15.01 2.41
C ASN A 93 7.64 15.41 2.05
N ALA A 94 6.74 14.43 1.84
CA ALA A 94 5.33 14.70 1.59
C ALA A 94 4.64 15.35 2.81
N TRP A 95 5.01 14.96 4.02
CA TRP A 95 4.57 15.58 5.27
C TRP A 95 4.99 17.04 5.35
N CYS A 96 6.25 17.35 5.10
CA CYS A 96 6.77 18.73 5.08
C CYS A 96 6.05 19.60 4.06
N ASP A 97 5.75 19.05 2.88
CA ASP A 97 5.02 19.72 1.81
C ASP A 97 3.49 19.76 2.05
N ARG A 98 3.00 19.11 3.11
CA ARG A 98 1.56 18.97 3.39
C ARG A 98 0.77 18.39 2.22
N THR A 99 1.40 17.49 1.48
CA THR A 99 0.80 16.86 0.30
C THR A 99 0.17 15.52 0.70
N PRO A 100 -1.11 15.29 0.36
CA PRO A 100 -1.78 14.04 0.70
C PRO A 100 -1.24 12.89 -0.15
N ILE A 101 -0.75 11.85 0.50
CA ILE A 101 -0.36 10.58 -0.11
C ILE A 101 -0.96 9.43 0.68
N MET A 102 -1.15 8.31 0.02
CA MET A 102 -1.53 7.04 0.67
C MET A 102 -0.37 6.07 0.54
N VAL A 103 0.11 5.53 1.66
CA VAL A 103 1.15 4.49 1.64
C VAL A 103 0.56 3.20 2.18
N MET A 104 0.70 2.13 1.42
CA MET A 104 0.24 0.80 1.78
C MET A 104 1.42 -0.13 1.91
N GLY A 105 1.44 -0.95 2.95
CA GLY A 105 2.49 -1.94 3.18
C GLY A 105 1.91 -3.30 3.52
N GLY A 106 2.64 -4.35 3.23
CA GLY A 106 2.30 -5.69 3.70
C GLY A 106 2.78 -5.91 5.14
N THR A 107 2.31 -6.98 5.74
CA THR A 107 2.86 -7.53 6.98
C THR A 107 2.80 -9.05 6.93
N GLY A 108 3.60 -9.74 7.74
CA GLY A 108 3.47 -11.18 7.92
C GLY A 108 2.10 -11.53 8.55
N PRO A 109 1.71 -12.81 8.56
CA PRO A 109 0.42 -13.21 9.12
C PRO A 109 0.26 -12.72 10.55
N MET A 110 -0.86 -12.06 10.85
CA MET A 110 -1.17 -11.58 12.20
C MET A 110 -1.36 -12.75 13.16
N ASN A 111 -1.97 -13.85 12.69
CA ASN A 111 -2.04 -15.08 13.46
C ASN A 111 -0.66 -15.75 13.48
N SER A 112 -0.03 -15.76 14.65
CA SER A 112 1.32 -16.32 14.85
C SER A 112 1.43 -17.80 14.45
N SER A 113 0.36 -18.58 14.57
CA SER A 113 0.36 -20.01 14.16
C SER A 113 0.48 -20.21 12.65
N LYS A 114 0.21 -19.17 11.85
CA LYS A 114 0.33 -19.18 10.39
C LYS A 114 1.65 -18.58 9.89
N ARG A 115 2.47 -18.07 10.80
CA ARG A 115 3.78 -17.50 10.44
C ARG A 115 4.75 -18.59 10.04
N ARG A 116 5.52 -18.31 9.02
CA ARG A 116 6.62 -19.15 8.54
C ARG A 116 7.90 -18.74 9.27
N PRO A 117 8.43 -19.55 10.19
CA PRO A 117 9.54 -19.13 11.06
C PRO A 117 10.84 -18.82 10.32
N TRP A 118 11.00 -19.31 9.08
CA TRP A 118 12.21 -19.08 8.28
C TRP A 118 12.20 -17.75 7.50
N ILE A 119 11.05 -17.05 7.41
CA ILE A 119 10.95 -15.83 6.60
C ILE A 119 10.16 -14.72 7.27
N ASP A 120 9.08 -15.02 7.97
CA ASP A 120 8.19 -13.97 8.48
C ASP A 120 8.83 -13.16 9.61
N TRP A 121 9.82 -13.72 10.32
CA TRP A 121 10.53 -13.01 11.39
C TRP A 121 11.36 -11.81 10.88
N ILE A 122 11.90 -11.88 9.67
CA ILE A 122 12.64 -10.77 9.05
C ILE A 122 11.73 -9.79 8.30
N HIS A 123 10.48 -10.17 8.07
CA HIS A 123 9.50 -9.39 7.33
C HIS A 123 8.34 -8.88 8.19
N THR A 124 8.44 -8.98 9.51
CA THR A 124 7.34 -8.61 10.41
C THR A 124 7.87 -7.78 11.56
N ALA A 125 7.42 -6.54 11.64
CA ALA A 125 7.49 -5.74 12.86
C ALA A 125 6.17 -5.88 13.62
N GLN A 126 6.21 -5.70 14.93
CA GLN A 126 5.01 -5.79 15.75
C GLN A 126 3.96 -4.75 15.34
N VAL A 127 4.41 -3.50 15.16
CA VAL A 127 3.59 -2.38 14.66
C VAL A 127 4.45 -1.56 13.70
N GLN A 128 4.32 -1.81 12.41
CA GLN A 128 5.15 -1.13 11.40
C GLN A 128 4.90 0.38 11.34
N GLY A 129 3.65 0.81 11.52
CA GLY A 129 3.26 2.21 11.48
C GLY A 129 4.03 3.08 12.48
N ASN A 130 4.55 2.51 13.57
CA ASN A 130 5.36 3.26 14.54
C ASN A 130 6.60 3.92 13.91
N LEU A 131 7.12 3.37 12.81
CA LEU A 131 8.28 3.92 12.13
C LEU A 131 8.03 5.32 11.56
N VAL A 132 6.81 5.59 11.14
CA VAL A 132 6.42 6.83 10.45
C VAL A 132 5.36 7.64 11.18
N ARG A 133 4.89 7.17 12.33
CA ARG A 133 3.73 7.73 13.07
C ARG A 133 3.88 9.20 13.40
N ASP A 134 5.08 9.68 13.65
CA ASP A 134 5.32 11.08 14.00
C ASP A 134 5.16 12.04 12.80
N PHE A 135 5.13 11.52 11.58
CA PHE A 135 5.01 12.31 10.36
C PHE A 135 4.00 11.74 9.36
N VAL A 136 2.94 11.12 9.88
CA VAL A 136 1.73 10.78 9.13
C VAL A 136 0.51 11.32 9.85
N LYS A 137 -0.55 11.61 9.10
CA LYS A 137 -1.80 12.11 9.69
C LYS A 137 -2.60 11.00 10.36
N TRP A 138 -2.49 9.79 9.85
CA TRP A 138 -3.22 8.61 10.30
C TRP A 138 -2.48 7.36 9.87
N ASP A 139 -2.52 6.32 10.67
CA ASP A 139 -2.06 4.98 10.33
C ASP A 139 -3.01 3.93 10.92
N ASP A 140 -3.19 2.83 10.21
CA ASP A 140 -3.93 1.68 10.69
C ASP A 140 -3.34 0.37 10.16
N GLN A 141 -3.62 -0.71 10.86
CA GLN A 141 -3.23 -2.05 10.50
C GLN A 141 -4.43 -2.99 10.68
N PRO A 142 -5.27 -3.15 9.63
CA PRO A 142 -6.46 -3.97 9.72
C PRO A 142 -6.12 -5.43 10.00
N PHE A 143 -6.77 -6.02 11.01
CA PHE A 143 -6.56 -7.41 11.44
C PHE A 143 -7.41 -8.44 10.68
N GLY A 144 -8.43 -8.00 10.00
CA GLY A 144 -9.35 -8.83 9.24
C GLY A 144 -9.94 -8.12 8.04
N ILE A 145 -10.62 -8.90 7.21
CA ILE A 145 -11.22 -8.40 5.97
C ILE A 145 -12.31 -7.35 6.25
N GLU A 146 -13.01 -7.52 7.37
CA GLU A 146 -14.10 -6.64 7.78
C GLU A 146 -13.61 -5.24 8.18
N ALA A 147 -12.33 -5.13 8.55
CA ALA A 147 -11.72 -3.86 8.92
C ALA A 147 -11.15 -3.08 7.72
N ILE A 148 -11.10 -3.67 6.53
CA ILE A 148 -10.52 -3.00 5.34
C ILE A 148 -11.32 -1.76 4.92
N PRO A 149 -12.68 -1.73 4.99
CA PRO A 149 -13.45 -0.56 4.59
C PRO A 149 -13.52 0.56 5.64
N SER A 150 -13.07 0.31 6.86
CA SER A 150 -13.16 1.29 7.96
C SER A 150 -12.02 2.27 7.93
#